data_edd1a0dc1f667d240c77878d011c1c5d
#
_entry.id   edd1a0dc1f667d240c77878d011c1c5d
#
_cell.length_a   1.000
_cell.length_b   1.000
_cell.length_c   1.000
_cell.angle_alpha   90.00
_cell.angle_beta   90.00
_cell.angle_gamma   90.00
#
_symmetry.space_group_name_H-M   'P 1'
#
loop_
_entity.id
_entity.type
_entity.pdbx_description
1 polymer ?
#
loop_
_entity_poly.entity_id
_entity_poly.type
_entity_poly.pdbx_seq_one_letter_code
_entity_poly.pdbx_strand_id
1 'polypeptide(L)'
;RSGHWFFSAFRKSKWIYVQVMIAAMVSNFLSLSTSLFTMTVYDRIIPNGAFESLIALSIGVVIALGFDFLIKSLRAKFIDVASKRADLEISRTLFDRILTLTPEEQRQRSGAMAGVIREFESLREFFNSSTLVILIDLPFVFFFIYVIYLIAGPLAYVPLLAVPLVIIVGLCIQPFLAKITKGAVDSGMNKQAVLIETLNGLETVT
;
A
#
# COMPACT_ATOMS: atom_id res chain seq x y z
N ARG A 1 -4.56 -17.53 22.36
CA ARG A 1 -5.47 -16.37 22.60
C ARG A 1 -4.81 -15.04 22.26
N SER A 2 -4.09 -14.96 21.14
CA SER A 2 -3.29 -13.78 20.73
C SER A 2 -3.94 -12.90 19.66
N GLY A 3 -5.17 -13.17 19.25
CA GLY A 3 -5.83 -12.43 18.16
C GLY A 3 -6.62 -11.18 18.56
N HIS A 4 -7.02 -11.07 19.83
CA HIS A 4 -7.94 -10.00 20.23
C HIS A 4 -7.33 -8.59 20.34
N TRP A 5 -6.04 -8.47 20.62
CA TRP A 5 -5.37 -7.19 20.75
C TRP A 5 -5.14 -6.50 19.38
N PHE A 6 -4.91 -7.30 18.34
CA PHE A 6 -4.73 -6.81 16.97
C PHE A 6 -6.03 -6.16 16.45
N PHE A 7 -7.17 -6.82 16.68
CA PHE A 7 -8.47 -6.27 16.31
C PHE A 7 -8.87 -5.03 17.13
N SER A 8 -8.36 -4.86 18.34
CA SER A 8 -8.66 -3.67 19.16
C SER A 8 -7.95 -2.42 18.65
N ALA A 9 -6.70 -2.53 18.20
CA ALA A 9 -5.97 -1.46 17.54
C ALA A 9 -6.65 -1.02 16.22
N PHE A 10 -7.11 -2.00 15.45
CA PHE A 10 -7.91 -1.77 14.24
C PHE A 10 -9.24 -1.03 14.53
N ARG A 11 -9.91 -1.38 15.61
CA ARG A 11 -11.20 -0.79 15.97
C ARG A 11 -11.09 0.67 16.40
N LYS A 12 -9.98 1.06 17.01
CA LYS A 12 -9.71 2.44 17.45
C LYS A 12 -9.40 3.37 16.27
N SER A 13 -8.85 2.83 15.19
CA SER A 13 -8.55 3.55 13.96
C SER A 13 -9.64 3.40 12.87
N LYS A 14 -10.78 2.80 13.20
CA LYS A 14 -11.87 2.51 12.27
C LYS A 14 -12.35 3.74 11.50
N TRP A 15 -12.40 4.89 12.14
CA TRP A 15 -12.81 6.14 11.54
C TRP A 15 -11.85 6.61 10.43
N ILE A 16 -10.54 6.43 10.64
CA ILE A 16 -9.51 6.80 9.65
C ILE A 16 -9.64 5.90 8.42
N TYR A 17 -9.86 4.59 8.60
CA TYR A 17 -10.07 3.65 7.49
C TYR A 17 -11.33 3.97 6.70
N VAL A 18 -12.42 4.36 7.36
CA VAL A 18 -13.64 4.81 6.70
C VAL A 18 -13.38 6.06 5.86
N GLN A 19 -12.65 7.04 6.37
CA GLN A 19 -12.26 8.23 5.62
C GLN A 19 -11.39 7.89 4.40
N VAL A 20 -10.45 6.98 4.55
CA VAL A 20 -9.60 6.50 3.43
C VAL A 20 -10.44 5.77 2.38
N MET A 21 -11.39 4.96 2.79
CA MET A 21 -12.31 4.27 1.86
C MET A 21 -13.18 5.25 1.09
N ILE A 22 -13.75 6.25 1.75
CA ILE A 22 -14.55 7.29 1.10
C ILE A 22 -13.69 8.09 0.12
N ALA A 23 -12.48 8.49 0.52
CA ALA A 23 -11.54 9.19 -0.34
C ALA A 23 -11.17 8.35 -1.58
N ALA A 24 -10.95 7.05 -1.41
CA ALA A 24 -10.69 6.13 -2.50
C ALA A 24 -11.89 6.02 -3.47
N MET A 25 -13.10 5.95 -2.94
CA MET A 25 -14.33 5.90 -3.74
C MET A 25 -14.47 7.18 -4.58
N VAL A 26 -14.34 8.34 -3.98
CA VAL A 26 -14.44 9.62 -4.70
C VAL A 26 -13.32 9.76 -5.73
N SER A 27 -12.09 9.42 -5.39
CA SER A 27 -10.95 9.44 -6.30
C SER A 27 -11.16 8.54 -7.51
N ASN A 28 -11.63 7.32 -7.32
CA ASN A 28 -11.93 6.39 -8.39
C ASN A 28 -13.09 6.89 -9.28
N PHE A 29 -14.09 7.50 -8.68
CA PHE A 29 -15.19 8.12 -9.44
C PHE A 29 -14.71 9.29 -10.31
N LEU A 30 -13.83 10.13 -9.77
CA LEU A 30 -13.21 11.23 -10.52
C LEU A 30 -12.31 10.73 -11.66
N SER A 31 -11.59 9.64 -11.45
CA SER A 31 -10.80 9.00 -12.51
C SER A 31 -11.67 8.51 -13.68
N LEU A 32 -12.88 8.05 -13.39
CA LEU A 32 -13.85 7.68 -14.41
C LEU A 32 -14.26 8.87 -15.29
N SER A 33 -14.32 10.07 -14.72
CA SER A 33 -14.64 11.30 -15.45
C SER A 33 -13.67 11.57 -16.59
N THR A 34 -12.37 11.30 -16.41
CA THR A 34 -11.35 11.47 -17.46
C THR A 34 -11.57 10.52 -18.63
N SER A 35 -11.92 9.26 -18.34
CA SER A 35 -12.22 8.27 -19.38
C SER A 35 -13.48 8.64 -20.18
N LEU A 36 -14.53 9.09 -19.49
CA LEU A 36 -15.77 9.55 -20.12
C LEU A 36 -15.55 10.81 -20.96
N PHE A 37 -14.71 11.71 -20.50
CA PHE A 37 -14.29 12.91 -21.27
C PHE A 37 -13.65 12.49 -22.59
N THR A 38 -12.65 11.63 -22.54
CA THR A 38 -11.94 11.15 -23.73
C THR A 38 -12.92 10.51 -24.71
N MET A 39 -13.79 9.64 -24.23
CA MET A 39 -14.83 9.01 -25.03
C MET A 39 -15.76 10.05 -25.69
N THR A 40 -16.23 11.03 -24.95
CA THR A 40 -17.11 12.08 -25.47
C THR A 40 -16.43 12.96 -26.51
N VAL A 41 -15.14 13.26 -26.33
CA VAL A 41 -14.35 14.03 -27.29
C VAL A 41 -14.26 13.31 -28.63
N TYR A 42 -13.92 12.02 -28.62
CA TYR A 42 -13.78 11.23 -29.84
C TYR A 42 -15.13 10.95 -30.51
N ASP A 43 -16.17 10.65 -29.75
CA ASP A 43 -17.46 10.20 -30.30
C ASP A 43 -18.36 11.38 -30.71
N ARG A 44 -18.28 12.52 -30.06
CA ARG A 44 -19.22 13.62 -30.28
C ARG A 44 -18.56 14.93 -30.70
N ILE A 45 -17.44 15.30 -30.10
CA ILE A 45 -16.87 16.63 -30.29
C ILE A 45 -16.11 16.71 -31.61
N ILE A 46 -15.23 15.76 -31.86
CA ILE A 46 -14.43 15.72 -33.09
C ILE A 46 -15.29 15.60 -34.35
N PRO A 47 -16.26 14.66 -34.40
CA PRO A 47 -17.09 14.51 -35.58
C PRO A 47 -18.01 15.73 -35.89
N ASN A 48 -18.45 16.43 -34.85
CA ASN A 48 -19.40 17.53 -34.96
C ASN A 48 -18.76 18.90 -34.93
N GLY A 49 -17.46 19.00 -34.72
CA GLY A 49 -16.74 20.28 -34.61
C GLY A 49 -17.19 21.16 -33.44
N ALA A 50 -17.71 20.58 -32.37
CA ALA A 50 -18.32 21.28 -31.24
C ALA A 50 -17.27 21.84 -30.27
N PHE A 51 -16.53 22.86 -30.69
CA PHE A 51 -15.45 23.47 -29.92
C PHE A 51 -15.91 24.12 -28.61
N GLU A 52 -17.09 24.69 -28.55
CA GLU A 52 -17.66 25.27 -27.32
C GLU A 52 -17.87 24.20 -26.23
N SER A 53 -18.40 23.04 -26.63
CA SER A 53 -18.57 21.90 -25.75
C SER A 53 -17.24 21.34 -25.29
N LEU A 54 -16.21 21.37 -26.13
CA LEU A 54 -14.85 20.95 -25.80
C LEU A 54 -14.26 21.82 -24.68
N ILE A 55 -14.41 23.15 -24.79
CA ILE A 55 -13.90 24.09 -23.78
C ILE A 55 -14.60 23.84 -22.44
N ALA A 56 -15.92 23.74 -22.43
CA ALA A 56 -16.69 23.52 -21.21
C ALA A 56 -16.32 22.17 -20.52
N LEU A 57 -16.22 21.10 -21.29
CA LEU A 57 -15.82 19.77 -20.80
C LEU A 57 -14.37 19.77 -20.29
N SER A 58 -13.46 20.47 -20.99
CA SER A 58 -12.05 20.56 -20.58
C SER A 58 -11.90 21.28 -19.25
N ILE A 59 -12.63 22.36 -19.02
CA ILE A 59 -12.66 23.05 -17.72
C ILE A 59 -13.19 22.10 -16.63
N GLY A 60 -14.26 21.39 -16.88
CA GLY A 60 -14.83 20.42 -15.95
C GLY A 60 -13.84 19.32 -15.58
N VAL A 61 -13.11 18.78 -16.56
CA VAL A 61 -12.09 17.75 -16.33
C VAL A 61 -10.89 18.28 -15.57
N VAL A 62 -10.42 19.48 -15.83
CA VAL A 62 -9.33 20.11 -15.08
C VAL A 62 -9.71 20.28 -13.62
N ILE A 63 -10.94 20.72 -13.34
CA ILE A 63 -11.46 20.82 -11.98
C ILE A 63 -11.53 19.44 -11.33
N ALA A 64 -12.05 18.43 -12.01
CA ALA A 64 -12.13 17.06 -11.52
C ALA A 64 -10.75 16.48 -11.21
N LEU A 65 -9.77 16.68 -12.07
CA LEU A 65 -8.38 16.25 -11.84
C LEU A 65 -7.73 16.98 -10.66
N GLY A 66 -8.03 18.27 -10.47
CA GLY A 66 -7.57 19.02 -9.30
C GLY A 66 -8.12 18.45 -8.00
N PHE A 67 -9.41 18.15 -7.96
CA PHE A 67 -10.03 17.47 -6.80
C PHE A 67 -9.49 16.06 -6.58
N ASP A 68 -9.28 15.30 -7.64
CA ASP A 68 -8.68 13.96 -7.55
C ASP A 68 -7.27 14.00 -6.96
N PHE A 69 -6.45 14.95 -7.39
CA PHE A 69 -5.12 15.18 -6.84
C PHE A 69 -5.16 15.54 -5.35
N LEU A 70 -6.07 16.44 -4.95
CA LEU A 70 -6.26 16.81 -3.55
C LEU A 70 -6.69 15.61 -2.69
N ILE A 71 -7.64 14.83 -3.18
CA ILE A 71 -8.16 13.65 -2.47
C ILE A 71 -7.07 12.58 -2.34
N LYS A 72 -6.30 12.32 -3.38
CA LYS A 72 -5.16 11.39 -3.33
C LYS A 72 -4.10 11.83 -2.34
N SER A 73 -3.81 13.14 -2.30
CA SER A 73 -2.85 13.70 -1.33
C SER A 73 -3.34 13.59 0.11
N LEU A 74 -4.61 13.84 0.35
CA LEU A 74 -5.25 13.65 1.66
C LEU A 74 -5.26 12.18 2.06
N ARG A 75 -5.60 11.28 1.15
CA ARG A 75 -5.57 9.83 1.36
C ARG A 75 -4.18 9.35 1.78
N ALA A 76 -3.13 9.79 1.09
CA ALA A 76 -1.75 9.46 1.42
C ALA A 76 -1.38 9.93 2.83
N LYS A 77 -1.78 11.14 3.23
CA LYS A 77 -1.57 11.65 4.58
C LYS A 77 -2.34 10.86 5.64
N PHE A 78 -3.58 10.48 5.38
CA PHE A 78 -4.38 9.68 6.31
C PHE A 78 -3.78 8.29 6.52
N ILE A 79 -3.29 7.64 5.45
CA ILE A 79 -2.61 6.34 5.53
C ILE A 79 -1.32 6.47 6.33
N ASP A 80 -0.54 7.53 6.12
CA ASP A 80 0.70 7.78 6.86
C ASP A 80 0.43 7.99 8.36
N VAL A 81 -0.58 8.77 8.71
CA VAL A 81 -0.99 8.98 10.11
C VAL A 81 -1.50 7.68 10.75
N ALA A 82 -2.28 6.89 10.01
CA ALA A 82 -2.78 5.60 10.50
C ALA A 82 -1.63 4.62 10.75
N SER A 83 -0.66 4.55 9.84
CA SER A 83 0.54 3.73 9.97
C SER A 83 1.39 4.13 11.19
N LYS A 84 1.62 5.42 11.38
CA LYS A 84 2.36 5.94 12.55
C LYS A 84 1.66 5.64 13.88
N ARG A 85 0.33 5.75 13.94
CA ARG A 85 -0.44 5.41 15.15
C ARG A 85 -0.36 3.91 15.46
N ALA A 86 -0.51 3.08 14.44
CA ALA A 86 -0.38 1.63 14.59
C ALA A 86 1.02 1.25 15.09
N ASP A 87 2.06 1.86 14.51
CA ASP A 87 3.46 1.65 14.91
C ASP A 87 3.70 2.01 16.39
N LEU A 88 3.20 3.15 16.84
CA LEU A 88 3.33 3.59 18.23
C LEU A 88 2.58 2.67 19.21
N GLU A 89 1.37 2.24 18.86
CA GLU A 89 0.55 1.38 19.72
C GLU A 89 1.15 -0.03 19.84
N ILE A 90 1.67 -0.55 18.74
CA ILE A 90 2.37 -1.84 18.72
C ILE A 90 3.68 -1.75 19.49
N SER A 91 4.47 -0.68 19.29
CA SER A 91 5.72 -0.44 20.03
C SER A 91 5.49 -0.35 21.53
N ARG A 92 4.46 0.37 21.97
CA ARG A 92 4.07 0.44 23.39
C ARG A 92 3.71 -0.93 23.96
N THR A 93 2.87 -1.67 23.27
CA THR A 93 2.43 -3.00 23.71
C THR A 93 3.61 -3.97 23.79
N LEU A 94 4.54 -3.88 22.85
CA LEU A 94 5.77 -4.67 22.86
C LEU A 94 6.66 -4.32 24.06
N PHE A 95 6.86 -3.02 24.29
CA PHE A 95 7.68 -2.52 25.38
C PHE A 95 7.11 -2.89 26.75
N ASP A 96 5.80 -2.73 26.95
CA ASP A 96 5.11 -3.14 28.17
C ASP A 96 5.24 -4.65 28.43
N ARG A 97 5.17 -5.47 27.39
CA ARG A 97 5.38 -6.90 27.51
C ARG A 97 6.81 -7.28 27.87
N ILE A 98 7.79 -6.58 27.30
CA ILE A 98 9.20 -6.80 27.62
C ILE A 98 9.52 -6.45 29.07
N LEU A 99 8.94 -5.36 29.57
CA LEU A 99 9.14 -4.91 30.95
C LEU A 99 8.45 -5.83 32.00
N THR A 100 7.40 -6.54 31.60
CA THR A 100 6.68 -7.45 32.50
C THR A 100 7.28 -8.85 32.55
N LEU A 101 8.28 -9.17 31.72
CA LEU A 101 8.98 -10.45 31.74
C LEU A 101 9.99 -10.50 32.90
N THR A 102 9.93 -11.60 33.67
CA THR A 102 10.94 -11.86 34.70
C THR A 102 12.30 -12.16 34.09
N PRO A 103 13.41 -11.89 34.80
CA PRO A 103 14.78 -12.13 34.28
C PRO A 103 15.04 -13.57 33.83
N GLU A 104 14.34 -14.52 34.43
CA GLU A 104 14.43 -15.95 34.13
C GLU A 104 13.72 -16.31 32.83
N GLU A 105 12.57 -15.71 32.58
CA GLU A 105 11.83 -15.82 31.32
C GLU A 105 12.55 -15.13 30.15
N GLN A 106 13.30 -14.06 30.43
CA GLN A 106 14.11 -13.36 29.42
C GLN A 106 15.25 -14.26 28.89
N ARG A 107 15.89 -15.04 29.75
CA ARG A 107 16.97 -15.96 29.34
C ARG A 107 16.49 -17.13 28.50
N GLN A 108 15.35 -17.72 28.83
CA GLN A 108 14.77 -18.84 28.07
C GLN A 108 14.10 -18.43 26.78
N ARG A 109 13.70 -17.17 26.64
CA ARG A 109 12.89 -16.66 25.52
C ARG A 109 13.62 -15.74 24.55
N SER A 110 14.96 -15.67 24.58
CA SER A 110 15.70 -14.86 23.62
C SER A 110 15.36 -15.21 22.14
N GLY A 111 15.13 -16.49 21.85
CA GLY A 111 14.65 -16.94 20.54
C GLY A 111 13.19 -16.56 20.24
N ALA A 112 12.31 -16.65 21.26
CA ALA A 112 10.91 -16.26 21.13
C ALA A 112 10.76 -14.74 20.98
N MET A 113 11.63 -13.96 21.62
CA MET A 113 11.66 -12.50 21.52
C MET A 113 12.10 -12.03 20.14
N ALA A 114 13.09 -12.68 19.53
CA ALA A 114 13.47 -12.45 18.15
C ALA A 114 12.32 -12.75 17.17
N GLY A 115 11.52 -13.78 17.46
CA GLY A 115 10.29 -14.11 16.72
C GLY A 115 9.24 -13.00 16.82
N VAL A 116 9.00 -12.46 18.01
CA VAL A 116 8.03 -11.37 18.25
C VAL A 116 8.48 -10.08 17.56
N ILE A 117 9.77 -9.75 17.60
CA ILE A 117 10.30 -8.57 16.90
C ILE A 117 10.14 -8.72 15.39
N ARG A 118 10.40 -9.92 14.85
CA ARG A 118 10.22 -10.22 13.41
C ARG A 118 8.75 -10.12 12.99
N GLU A 119 7.83 -10.61 13.84
CA GLU A 119 6.39 -10.50 13.60
C GLU A 119 5.94 -9.03 13.63
N PHE A 120 6.50 -8.24 14.53
CA PHE A 120 6.30 -6.80 14.61
C PHE A 120 6.78 -6.07 13.35
N GLU A 121 8.00 -6.36 12.88
CA GLU A 121 8.52 -5.78 11.64
C GLU A 121 7.66 -6.14 10.44
N SER A 122 7.18 -7.37 10.36
CA SER A 122 6.28 -7.82 9.28
C SER A 122 4.94 -7.08 9.31
N LEU A 123 4.38 -6.84 10.50
CA LEU A 123 3.14 -6.05 10.66
C LEU A 123 3.36 -4.58 10.30
N ARG A 124 4.48 -4.00 10.72
CA ARG A 124 4.85 -2.63 10.37
C ARG A 124 5.00 -2.47 8.86
N GLU A 125 5.66 -3.42 8.21
CA GLU A 125 5.83 -3.44 6.76
C GLU A 125 4.49 -3.59 6.03
N PHE A 126 3.58 -4.40 6.54
CA PHE A 126 2.22 -4.53 6.02
C PHE A 126 1.45 -3.21 6.08
N PHE A 127 1.52 -2.48 7.18
CA PHE A 127 0.84 -1.18 7.32
C PHE A 127 1.51 -0.05 6.51
N ASN A 128 2.82 -0.10 6.35
CA ASN A 128 3.59 0.88 5.57
C ASN A 128 3.65 0.54 4.07
N SER A 129 3.29 -0.69 3.69
CA SER A 129 3.39 -1.15 2.33
C SER A 129 2.20 -0.72 1.48
N SER A 130 2.44 -0.71 0.17
CA SER A 130 1.39 -0.56 -0.86
C SER A 130 0.29 -1.62 -0.76
N THR A 131 0.46 -2.67 0.04
CA THR A 131 -0.48 -3.77 0.23
C THR A 131 -1.82 -3.28 0.77
N LEU A 132 -1.80 -2.36 1.74
CA LEU A 132 -3.03 -1.76 2.28
C LEU A 132 -3.78 -0.95 1.21
N VAL A 133 -3.05 -0.21 0.40
CA VAL A 133 -3.61 0.59 -0.71
C VAL A 133 -4.24 -0.33 -1.75
N ILE A 134 -3.54 -1.39 -2.14
CA ILE A 134 -4.04 -2.40 -3.09
C ILE A 134 -5.31 -3.06 -2.55
N LEU A 135 -5.34 -3.43 -1.27
CA LEU A 135 -6.51 -4.06 -0.65
C LEU A 135 -7.74 -3.14 -0.65
N ILE A 136 -7.53 -1.83 -0.47
CA ILE A 136 -8.60 -0.84 -0.52
C ILE A 136 -9.09 -0.64 -1.95
N ASP A 137 -8.18 -0.65 -2.93
CA ASP A 137 -8.51 -0.40 -4.33
C ASP A 137 -9.09 -1.63 -5.05
N LEU A 138 -8.86 -2.84 -4.54
CA LEU A 138 -9.32 -4.09 -5.16
C LEU A 138 -10.84 -4.14 -5.44
N PRO A 139 -11.76 -3.74 -4.52
CA PRO A 139 -13.18 -3.69 -4.80
C PRO A 139 -13.53 -2.75 -5.96
N PHE A 140 -12.78 -1.67 -6.16
CA PHE A 140 -13.02 -0.71 -7.23
C PHE A 140 -12.63 -1.24 -8.60
N VAL A 141 -11.67 -2.16 -8.69
CA VAL A 141 -11.34 -2.86 -9.94
C VAL A 141 -12.55 -3.61 -10.46
N PHE A 142 -13.26 -4.33 -9.60
CA PHE A 142 -14.50 -5.02 -9.99
C PHE A 142 -15.59 -4.05 -10.38
N PHE A 143 -15.71 -2.92 -9.68
CA PHE A 143 -16.65 -1.87 -10.05
C PHE A 143 -16.34 -1.28 -11.43
N PHE A 144 -15.10 -1.00 -11.76
CA PHE A 144 -14.70 -0.53 -13.08
C PHE A 144 -14.96 -1.54 -14.18
N ILE A 145 -14.70 -2.82 -13.94
CA ILE A 145 -15.01 -3.89 -14.88
C ILE A 145 -16.53 -3.94 -15.15
N TYR A 146 -17.34 -3.77 -14.11
CA TYR A 146 -18.80 -3.72 -14.25
C TYR A 146 -19.26 -2.51 -15.08
N VAL A 147 -18.67 -1.34 -14.85
CA VAL A 147 -18.97 -0.14 -15.66
C VAL A 147 -18.59 -0.34 -17.13
N ILE A 148 -17.43 -0.94 -17.39
CA ILE A 148 -17.00 -1.27 -18.76
C ILE A 148 -18.00 -2.25 -19.40
N TYR A 149 -18.50 -3.23 -18.65
CA TYR A 149 -19.51 -4.16 -19.14
C TYR A 149 -20.80 -3.45 -19.54
N LEU A 150 -21.25 -2.46 -18.77
CA LEU A 150 -22.44 -1.67 -19.07
C LEU A 150 -22.27 -0.79 -20.32
N ILE A 151 -21.08 -0.26 -20.55
CA ILE A 151 -20.79 0.68 -21.64
C ILE A 151 -20.42 -0.06 -22.92
N ALA A 152 -19.52 -1.03 -22.83
CA ALA A 152 -18.87 -1.68 -23.96
C ALA A 152 -19.18 -3.18 -24.10
N GLY A 153 -20.03 -3.73 -23.23
CA GLY A 153 -20.48 -5.15 -23.28
C GLY A 153 -19.32 -6.14 -23.22
N PRO A 154 -19.10 -6.94 -24.29
CA PRO A 154 -18.10 -8.03 -24.28
C PRO A 154 -16.66 -7.57 -24.06
N LEU A 155 -16.33 -6.29 -24.30
CA LEU A 155 -14.99 -5.74 -24.06
C LEU A 155 -14.56 -5.82 -22.60
N ALA A 156 -15.49 -5.92 -21.66
CA ALA A 156 -15.20 -6.10 -20.23
C ALA A 156 -14.45 -7.40 -19.92
N TYR A 157 -14.52 -8.41 -20.79
CA TYR A 157 -13.75 -9.65 -20.62
C TYR A 157 -12.24 -9.45 -20.71
N VAL A 158 -11.76 -8.43 -21.43
CA VAL A 158 -10.32 -8.13 -21.54
C VAL A 158 -9.72 -7.76 -20.18
N PRO A 159 -10.20 -6.74 -19.47
CA PRO A 159 -9.69 -6.44 -18.12
C PRO A 159 -10.02 -7.56 -17.12
N LEU A 160 -11.13 -8.26 -17.26
CA LEU A 160 -11.51 -9.38 -16.39
C LEU A 160 -10.49 -10.52 -16.45
N LEU A 161 -9.91 -10.80 -17.61
CA LEU A 161 -8.85 -11.79 -17.79
C LEU A 161 -7.46 -11.23 -17.45
N ALA A 162 -7.23 -9.94 -17.69
CA ALA A 162 -5.97 -9.30 -17.41
C ALA A 162 -5.67 -9.20 -15.90
N VAL A 163 -6.66 -8.95 -15.07
CA VAL A 163 -6.49 -8.80 -13.61
C VAL A 163 -5.95 -10.09 -12.96
N PRO A 164 -6.56 -11.28 -13.14
CA PRO A 164 -5.98 -12.51 -12.59
C PRO A 164 -4.60 -12.83 -13.19
N LEU A 165 -4.37 -12.54 -14.46
CA LEU A 165 -3.07 -12.76 -15.10
C LEU A 165 -1.98 -11.92 -14.41
N VAL A 166 -2.22 -10.64 -14.16
CA VAL A 166 -1.28 -9.74 -13.48
C VAL A 166 -1.03 -10.21 -12.05
N ILE A 167 -2.06 -10.66 -11.34
CA ILE A 167 -1.91 -11.21 -9.98
C ILE A 167 -1.06 -12.47 -9.99
N ILE A 168 -1.30 -13.40 -10.91
CA ILE A 168 -0.52 -14.64 -11.02
C ILE A 168 0.94 -14.33 -11.35
N VAL A 169 1.20 -13.45 -12.31
CA VAL A 169 2.57 -13.03 -12.67
C VAL A 169 3.25 -12.36 -11.48
N GLY A 170 2.56 -11.47 -10.76
CA GLY A 170 3.08 -10.83 -9.56
C GLY A 170 3.46 -11.84 -8.47
N LEU A 171 2.60 -12.82 -8.20
CA LEU A 171 2.87 -13.88 -7.23
C LEU A 171 4.03 -14.80 -7.67
N CYS A 172 4.20 -15.06 -8.96
CA CYS A 172 5.31 -15.85 -9.48
C CYS A 172 6.65 -15.12 -9.40
N ILE A 173 6.64 -13.79 -9.55
CA ILE A 173 7.86 -12.97 -9.48
C ILE A 173 8.31 -12.74 -8.03
N GLN A 174 7.39 -12.72 -7.07
CA GLN A 174 7.67 -12.45 -5.66
C GLN A 174 8.77 -13.33 -5.05
N PRO A 175 8.78 -14.67 -5.20
CA PRO A 175 9.85 -15.51 -4.66
C PRO A 175 11.20 -15.27 -5.34
N PHE A 176 11.21 -14.85 -6.60
CA PHE A 176 12.43 -14.51 -7.32
C PHE A 176 13.03 -13.19 -6.80
N LEU A 177 12.21 -12.17 -6.60
CA LEU A 177 12.61 -10.91 -5.97
C LEU A 177 13.10 -11.12 -4.54
N ALA A 178 12.42 -11.94 -3.75
CA ALA A 178 12.81 -12.24 -2.38
C ALA A 178 14.20 -12.92 -2.31
N LYS A 179 14.53 -13.79 -3.27
CA LYS A 179 15.87 -14.41 -3.37
C LYS A 179 16.95 -13.38 -3.68
N ILE A 180 16.70 -12.46 -4.60
CA ILE A 180 17.66 -11.41 -4.98
C ILE A 180 17.89 -10.46 -3.81
N THR A 181 16.81 -10.06 -3.12
CA THR A 181 16.89 -9.16 -1.97
C THR A 181 17.66 -9.80 -0.80
N LYS A 182 17.43 -11.08 -0.51
CA LYS A 182 18.21 -11.82 0.49
C LYS A 182 19.70 -11.86 0.14
N GLY A 183 20.06 -12.15 -1.10
CA GLY A 183 21.44 -12.14 -1.56
C GLY A 183 22.10 -10.77 -1.46
N ALA A 184 21.37 -9.69 -1.72
CA ALA A 184 21.86 -8.32 -1.58
C ALA A 184 22.08 -7.93 -0.11
N VAL A 185 21.18 -8.33 0.79
CA VAL A 185 21.28 -8.09 2.24
C VAL A 185 22.46 -8.87 2.84
N ASP A 186 22.62 -10.15 2.50
CA ASP A 186 23.75 -10.97 2.97
C ASP A 186 25.10 -10.41 2.49
N SER A 187 25.16 -9.95 1.25
CA SER A 187 26.36 -9.29 0.71
C SER A 187 26.64 -7.95 1.38
N GLY A 188 25.60 -7.19 1.75
CA GLY A 188 25.74 -5.93 2.50
C GLY A 188 26.22 -6.16 3.93
N MET A 189 25.71 -7.16 4.62
CA MET A 189 26.14 -7.53 5.97
C MET A 189 27.58 -8.04 6.01
N ASN A 190 27.98 -8.84 5.04
CA ASN A 190 29.38 -9.30 4.92
C ASN A 190 30.34 -8.14 4.65
N LYS A 191 29.98 -7.16 3.84
CA LYS A 191 30.79 -5.96 3.64
C LYS A 191 30.94 -5.13 4.91
N GLN A 192 29.87 -4.96 5.69
CA GLN A 192 29.92 -4.25 6.97
C GLN A 192 30.77 -5.01 8.01
N ALA A 193 30.65 -6.33 8.08
CA ALA A 193 31.46 -7.16 8.98
C ALA A 193 32.95 -7.02 8.66
N VAL A 194 33.35 -7.10 7.38
CA VAL A 194 34.74 -6.92 6.94
C VAL A 194 35.25 -5.51 7.24
N LEU A 195 34.42 -4.47 7.06
CA LEU A 195 34.79 -3.10 7.40
C LEU A 195 35.04 -2.92 8.89
N ILE A 196 34.20 -3.48 9.76
CA ILE A 196 34.36 -3.42 11.21
C ILE A 196 35.62 -4.18 11.65
N GLU A 197 35.83 -5.37 11.05
CA GLU A 197 37.01 -6.19 11.34
C GLU A 197 38.31 -5.48 10.92
N THR A 198 38.28 -4.80 9.77
CA THR A 198 39.42 -4.00 9.27
C THR A 198 39.68 -2.81 10.18
N LEU A 199 38.64 -2.11 10.66
CA LEU A 199 38.77 -0.98 11.58
C LEU A 199 39.31 -1.43 12.96
N ASN A 200 38.83 -2.55 13.49
CA ASN A 200 39.33 -3.11 14.74
C ASN A 200 40.76 -3.64 14.59
N GLY A 201 41.16 -4.14 13.42
CA GLY A 201 42.51 -4.57 13.13
C GLY A 201 43.53 -3.41 13.06
N LEU A 202 43.10 -2.21 12.66
CA LEU A 202 43.94 -1.03 12.65
C LEU A 202 44.34 -0.54 14.05
N GLU A 203 43.45 -0.77 15.04
CA GLU A 203 43.73 -0.39 16.44
C GLU A 203 44.79 -1.28 17.12
N THR A 204 45.06 -2.46 16.54
CA THR A 204 46.03 -3.43 17.07
C THR A 204 47.45 -3.22 16.50
N VAL A 205 47.63 -2.33 15.50
CA VAL A 205 48.89 -2.09 14.78
C VAL A 205 49.56 -0.76 15.20
N THR A 206 48.91 0.00 16.07
CA THR A 206 49.50 1.20 16.73
C THR A 206 49.82 0.92 18.17
#